data_eb75f2849c47ec4b3654fd7a42f7d4dc
#
_entry.id   eb75f2849c47ec4b3654fd7a42f7d4dc
#
_cell.length_a   1.000
_cell.length_b   1.000
_cell.length_c   1.000
_cell.angle_alpha   90.00
_cell.angle_beta   90.00
_cell.angle_gamma   90.00
#
_symmetry.space_group_name_H-M   'P 1'
#
loop_
_entity.id
_entity.type
_entity.pdbx_description
1 polymer ?
#
loop_
_entity_poly.entity_id
_entity_poly.type
_entity_poly.pdbx_seq_one_letter_code
_entity_poly.pdbx_strand_id
1 'polypeptide(L)'
;MLKPDGSFSIHTNLGPPPTKASVTAAAGVNGSSWHYLLSFGGQNAAGPTVTDEAAYVAGFLSAYEAAKTQFGFDGIDIDIETGMTTPLLRALRKVFTALHAQGQVISMAPQPLNIDPAEVPGFMEGSYNAYVPLVDATLINCVNYVAPQLYNNPMPLHNLTAYIQSMQQGRSVTWDGHALTLSIPSDKLVFGYPAAKGAAPAGPSQPWEADPAAVVAQYRGSPTLMATGGVMTWSIGWDATNNWKWIDAVTTIWPTL
;
A
#
# COMPACT_ATOMS: atom_id res chain seq x y z
N MET A 1 14.21 2.50 -8.53
CA MET A 1 14.45 1.03 -8.41
C MET A 1 15.31 0.78 -7.19
N LEU A 2 14.89 -0.13 -6.30
CA LEU A 2 15.66 -0.56 -5.13
C LEU A 2 16.86 -1.42 -5.54
N LYS A 3 17.99 -1.26 -4.81
CA LYS A 3 19.22 -2.03 -5.03
C LYS A 3 19.53 -2.91 -3.83
N PRO A 4 20.42 -3.92 -3.98
CA PRO A 4 20.80 -4.85 -2.90
C PRO A 4 21.43 -4.18 -1.67
N ASP A 5 22.04 -3.00 -1.83
CA ASP A 5 22.62 -2.19 -0.76
C ASP A 5 21.63 -1.21 -0.13
N GLY A 6 20.34 -1.28 -0.48
CA GLY A 6 19.28 -0.41 -0.01
C GLY A 6 19.21 0.94 -0.71
N SER A 7 20.22 1.35 -1.45
CA SER A 7 20.13 2.57 -2.23
C SER A 7 19.07 2.43 -3.34
N PHE A 8 18.56 3.54 -3.85
CA PHE A 8 17.58 3.53 -4.93
C PHE A 8 17.74 4.73 -5.86
N SER A 9 17.18 4.57 -7.05
CA SER A 9 16.97 5.67 -7.98
C SER A 9 15.47 5.86 -8.23
N ILE A 10 15.04 7.11 -8.25
CA ILE A 10 13.65 7.47 -8.56
C ILE A 10 13.53 7.53 -10.08
N HIS A 11 12.60 6.76 -10.61
CA HIS A 11 12.27 6.75 -12.03
C HIS A 11 10.87 7.29 -12.23
N THR A 12 10.71 8.14 -13.24
CA THR A 12 9.40 8.54 -13.73
C THR A 12 9.40 8.39 -15.25
N ASN A 13 8.27 8.02 -15.81
CA ASN A 13 8.10 7.94 -17.26
C ASN A 13 7.80 9.32 -17.89
N LEU A 14 7.70 10.37 -17.08
CA LEU A 14 7.20 11.68 -17.46
C LEU A 14 8.22 12.83 -17.28
N GLY A 15 9.49 12.50 -17.03
CA GLY A 15 10.54 13.48 -16.76
C GLY A 15 10.98 13.48 -15.28
N PRO A 16 11.59 14.56 -14.77
CA PRO A 16 12.04 14.60 -13.40
C PRO A 16 10.82 14.51 -12.42
N PRO A 17 10.99 13.82 -11.29
CA PRO A 17 9.93 13.70 -10.30
C PRO A 17 9.49 15.08 -9.80
N PRO A 18 8.18 15.35 -9.66
CA PRO A 18 7.72 16.59 -9.07
C PRO A 18 8.07 16.64 -7.58
N THR A 19 8.24 17.86 -7.05
CA THR A 19 8.36 18.07 -5.61
C THR A 19 6.96 18.20 -4.98
N LYS A 20 6.85 17.94 -3.67
CA LYS A 20 5.58 18.19 -2.94
C LYS A 20 5.09 19.63 -3.16
N ALA A 21 5.99 20.60 -3.10
CA ALA A 21 5.65 22.00 -3.32
C ALA A 21 5.06 22.26 -4.71
N SER A 22 5.65 21.67 -5.77
CA SER A 22 5.14 21.84 -7.13
C SER A 22 3.78 21.15 -7.35
N VAL A 23 3.56 19.98 -6.75
CA VAL A 23 2.26 19.29 -6.80
C VAL A 23 1.19 20.07 -6.05
N THR A 24 1.51 20.56 -4.84
CA THR A 24 0.61 21.41 -4.05
C THR A 24 0.18 22.67 -4.83
N ALA A 25 1.15 23.34 -5.45
CA ALA A 25 0.87 24.55 -6.23
C ALA A 25 0.00 24.25 -7.46
N ALA A 26 0.28 23.15 -8.18
CA ALA A 26 -0.49 22.75 -9.36
C ALA A 26 -1.93 22.34 -9.02
N ALA A 27 -2.11 21.68 -7.88
CA ALA A 27 -3.44 21.23 -7.43
C ALA A 27 -4.26 22.33 -6.77
N GLY A 28 -3.66 23.48 -6.42
CA GLY A 28 -4.34 24.57 -5.72
C GLY A 28 -4.83 24.19 -4.32
N VAL A 29 -4.28 23.11 -3.73
CA VAL A 29 -4.69 22.59 -2.43
C VAL A 29 -3.84 23.16 -1.30
N ASN A 30 -4.43 23.28 -0.12
CA ASN A 30 -3.68 23.67 1.06
C ASN A 30 -2.83 22.48 1.54
N GLY A 31 -1.51 22.60 1.44
CA GLY A 31 -0.57 21.48 1.56
C GLY A 31 -0.46 20.82 2.94
N SER A 32 -1.21 21.28 3.94
CA SER A 32 -1.14 20.75 5.30
C SER A 32 -1.97 19.49 5.55
N SER A 33 -2.86 19.11 4.62
CA SER A 33 -3.83 18.02 4.83
C SER A 33 -3.54 16.73 4.05
N TRP A 34 -2.45 16.66 3.30
CA TRP A 34 -2.10 15.50 2.49
C TRP A 34 -0.64 15.08 2.63
N HIS A 35 -0.38 13.82 2.41
CA HIS A 35 0.96 13.25 2.46
C HIS A 35 1.45 12.89 1.06
N TYR A 36 2.72 13.20 0.78
CA TYR A 36 3.41 12.86 -0.44
C TYR A 36 4.38 11.73 -0.19
N LEU A 37 4.08 10.52 -0.68
CA LEU A 37 4.84 9.30 -0.39
C LEU A 37 5.66 8.87 -1.59
N LEU A 38 6.82 8.28 -1.31
CA LEU A 38 7.66 7.62 -2.32
C LEU A 38 7.31 6.13 -2.34
N SER A 39 6.72 5.64 -3.44
CA SER A 39 6.37 4.23 -3.60
C SER A 39 7.55 3.41 -4.12
N PHE A 40 7.71 2.21 -3.56
CA PHE A 40 8.72 1.22 -3.94
C PHE A 40 8.06 -0.06 -4.41
N GLY A 41 8.22 -0.39 -5.69
CA GLY A 41 7.63 -1.57 -6.28
C GLY A 41 6.86 -1.25 -7.56
N GLY A 42 5.64 -1.73 -7.63
CA GLY A 42 4.77 -1.68 -8.79
C GLY A 42 4.83 -2.95 -9.63
N GLN A 43 3.94 -3.03 -10.62
CA GLN A 43 3.86 -4.16 -11.53
C GLN A 43 5.23 -4.47 -12.17
N ASN A 44 5.61 -5.74 -12.13
CA ASN A 44 6.89 -6.26 -12.64
C ASN A 44 8.15 -5.81 -11.86
N ALA A 45 8.02 -5.09 -10.76
CA ALA A 45 9.16 -4.75 -9.91
C ALA A 45 9.35 -5.82 -8.81
N ALA A 46 10.46 -6.54 -8.90
CA ALA A 46 10.85 -7.48 -7.84
C ALA A 46 11.61 -6.78 -6.71
N GLY A 47 11.45 -7.30 -5.49
CA GLY A 47 12.30 -6.92 -4.37
C GLY A 47 13.76 -7.24 -4.63
N PRO A 48 14.71 -6.45 -4.13
CA PRO A 48 16.13 -6.70 -4.30
C PRO A 48 16.59 -7.92 -3.47
N THR A 49 17.65 -8.59 -3.94
CA THR A 49 18.32 -9.62 -3.14
C THR A 49 19.18 -8.94 -2.07
N VAL A 50 18.80 -9.10 -0.80
CA VAL A 50 19.54 -8.56 0.34
C VAL A 50 20.51 -9.60 0.86
N THR A 51 21.81 -9.29 0.83
CA THR A 51 22.89 -10.16 1.35
C THR A 51 23.49 -9.64 2.67
N ASP A 52 23.35 -8.34 2.92
CA ASP A 52 23.75 -7.68 4.17
C ASP A 52 22.60 -6.75 4.61
N GLU A 53 21.86 -7.19 5.62
CA GLU A 53 20.70 -6.46 6.14
C GLU A 53 21.09 -5.10 6.75
N ALA A 54 22.25 -5.02 7.43
CA ALA A 54 22.69 -3.78 8.07
C ALA A 54 23.08 -2.73 7.03
N ALA A 55 23.83 -3.15 6.00
CA ALA A 55 24.17 -2.29 4.87
C ALA A 55 22.93 -1.83 4.12
N TYR A 56 21.97 -2.74 3.89
CA TYR A 56 20.70 -2.40 3.23
C TYR A 56 19.92 -1.32 4.00
N VAL A 57 19.75 -1.51 5.31
CA VAL A 57 19.03 -0.54 6.15
C VAL A 57 19.71 0.83 6.14
N ALA A 58 21.04 0.87 6.30
CA ALA A 58 21.80 2.12 6.28
C ALA A 58 21.70 2.82 4.91
N GLY A 59 21.85 2.07 3.82
CA GLY A 59 21.74 2.59 2.47
C GLY A 59 20.34 3.12 2.14
N PHE A 60 19.28 2.38 2.56
CA PHE A 60 17.91 2.82 2.37
C PHE A 60 17.62 4.14 3.10
N LEU A 61 17.93 4.21 4.39
CA LEU A 61 17.67 5.40 5.20
C LEU A 61 18.44 6.62 4.68
N SER A 62 19.71 6.44 4.28
CA SER A 62 20.51 7.50 3.68
C SER A 62 19.93 8.00 2.36
N ALA A 63 19.53 7.07 1.46
CA ALA A 63 18.94 7.42 0.18
C ALA A 63 17.56 8.07 0.34
N TYR A 64 16.75 7.60 1.31
CA TYR A 64 15.46 8.20 1.61
C TYR A 64 15.60 9.63 2.14
N GLU A 65 16.52 9.90 3.06
CA GLU A 65 16.74 11.25 3.59
C GLU A 65 17.17 12.24 2.49
N ALA A 66 18.02 11.79 1.56
CA ALA A 66 18.39 12.59 0.39
C ALA A 66 17.18 12.89 -0.51
N ALA A 67 16.36 11.87 -0.80
CA ALA A 67 15.14 12.03 -1.59
C ALA A 67 14.10 12.92 -0.91
N LYS A 68 13.88 12.75 0.39
CA LYS A 68 13.01 13.59 1.20
C LYS A 68 13.44 15.06 1.16
N THR A 69 14.72 15.33 1.33
CA THR A 69 15.28 16.69 1.26
C THR A 69 15.04 17.31 -0.12
N GLN A 70 15.22 16.53 -1.19
CA GLN A 70 15.10 17.02 -2.57
C GLN A 70 13.64 17.21 -3.01
N PHE A 71 12.74 16.28 -2.66
CA PHE A 71 11.38 16.22 -3.23
C PHE A 71 10.29 16.53 -2.21
N GLY A 72 10.57 16.52 -0.91
CA GLY A 72 9.60 16.81 0.16
C GLY A 72 8.67 15.64 0.49
N PHE A 73 9.15 14.39 0.37
CA PHE A 73 8.35 13.23 0.78
C PHE A 73 8.07 13.22 2.28
N ASP A 74 6.85 12.84 2.65
CA ASP A 74 6.38 12.68 4.03
C ASP A 74 6.53 11.24 4.53
N GLY A 75 6.89 10.32 3.65
CA GLY A 75 6.99 8.90 3.97
C GLY A 75 7.18 8.02 2.74
N ILE A 76 6.94 6.73 2.96
CA ILE A 76 7.11 5.69 1.96
C ILE A 76 5.83 4.87 1.76
N ASP A 77 5.72 4.27 0.59
CA ASP A 77 4.76 3.24 0.26
C ASP A 77 5.48 2.00 -0.27
N ILE A 78 5.02 0.81 0.11
CA ILE A 78 5.58 -0.47 -0.36
C ILE A 78 4.56 -1.18 -1.24
N ASP A 79 4.91 -1.34 -2.51
CA ASP A 79 4.11 -2.02 -3.54
C ASP A 79 4.95 -3.10 -4.25
N ILE A 80 5.73 -3.87 -3.48
CA ILE A 80 6.59 -4.94 -4.00
C ILE A 80 5.73 -6.19 -4.21
N GLU A 81 5.46 -6.53 -5.46
CA GLU A 81 4.55 -7.63 -5.80
C GLU A 81 5.25 -9.01 -5.85
N THR A 82 6.57 -9.03 -6.02
CA THR A 82 7.37 -10.27 -6.07
C THR A 82 8.71 -10.09 -5.37
N GLY A 83 9.38 -11.18 -5.01
CA GLY A 83 10.74 -11.12 -4.45
C GLY A 83 10.83 -10.60 -3.01
N MET A 84 9.75 -10.67 -2.25
CA MET A 84 9.74 -10.37 -0.80
C MET A 84 10.40 -11.51 -0.02
N THR A 85 11.75 -11.55 -0.07
CA THR A 85 12.54 -12.58 0.62
C THR A 85 12.66 -12.31 2.12
N THR A 86 12.95 -13.33 2.92
CA THR A 86 13.13 -13.19 4.38
C THR A 86 14.21 -12.17 4.76
N PRO A 87 15.40 -12.10 4.11
CA PRO A 87 16.36 -11.04 4.39
C PRO A 87 15.83 -9.63 4.08
N LEU A 88 15.12 -9.46 2.97
CA LEU A 88 14.49 -8.17 2.63
C LEU A 88 13.44 -7.77 3.66
N LEU A 89 12.58 -8.71 4.07
CA LEU A 89 11.56 -8.47 5.10
C LEU A 89 12.17 -8.07 6.44
N ARG A 90 13.24 -8.74 6.89
CA ARG A 90 13.95 -8.36 8.11
C ARG A 90 14.53 -6.94 8.01
N ALA A 91 15.09 -6.59 6.86
CA ALA A 91 15.62 -5.24 6.63
C ALA A 91 14.50 -4.19 6.61
N LEU A 92 13.38 -4.44 5.90
CA LEU A 92 12.24 -3.52 5.86
C LEU A 92 11.59 -3.32 7.24
N ARG A 93 11.51 -4.34 8.09
CA ARG A 93 11.05 -4.18 9.48
C ARG A 93 11.89 -3.14 10.25
N LYS A 94 13.22 -3.19 10.09
CA LYS A 94 14.16 -2.22 10.71
C LYS A 94 13.98 -0.82 10.10
N VAL A 95 13.80 -0.73 8.77
CA VAL A 95 13.51 0.53 8.07
C VAL A 95 12.21 1.14 8.59
N PHE A 96 11.13 0.36 8.71
CA PHE A 96 9.83 0.85 9.21
C PHE A 96 9.94 1.41 10.62
N THR A 97 10.63 0.67 11.52
CA THR A 97 10.86 1.14 12.89
C THR A 97 11.62 2.47 12.91
N ALA A 98 12.67 2.60 12.08
CA ALA A 98 13.48 3.82 12.02
C ALA A 98 12.70 5.01 11.43
N LEU A 99 11.95 4.81 10.36
CA LEU A 99 11.15 5.86 9.73
C LEU A 99 9.98 6.29 10.61
N HIS A 100 9.30 5.34 11.27
CA HIS A 100 8.24 5.64 12.23
C HIS A 100 8.77 6.51 13.40
N ALA A 101 9.93 6.17 13.94
CA ALA A 101 10.57 6.97 15.00
C ALA A 101 10.90 8.41 14.55
N GLN A 102 11.01 8.66 13.24
CA GLN A 102 11.20 9.97 12.63
C GLN A 102 9.87 10.66 12.25
N GLY A 103 8.73 10.06 12.59
CA GLY A 103 7.41 10.58 12.25
C GLY A 103 7.04 10.46 10.76
N GLN A 104 7.71 9.57 10.01
CA GLN A 104 7.39 9.36 8.60
C GLN A 104 6.14 8.48 8.44
N VAL A 105 5.34 8.77 7.42
CA VAL A 105 4.18 7.96 7.05
C VAL A 105 4.62 6.70 6.33
N ILE A 106 4.06 5.56 6.70
CA ILE A 106 4.34 4.27 6.08
C ILE A 106 3.04 3.66 5.60
N SER A 107 2.95 3.41 4.30
CA SER A 107 1.84 2.67 3.69
C SER A 107 2.33 1.48 2.90
N MET A 108 1.41 0.62 2.51
CA MET A 108 1.70 -0.49 1.61
C MET A 108 0.45 -0.87 0.80
N ALA A 109 0.67 -1.39 -0.41
CA ALA A 109 -0.37 -1.78 -1.35
C ALA A 109 -0.26 -3.27 -1.74
N PRO A 110 -0.44 -4.22 -0.79
CA PRO A 110 -0.33 -5.65 -1.09
C PRO A 110 -1.45 -6.14 -2.01
N GLN A 111 -1.16 -7.15 -2.82
CA GLN A 111 -2.22 -7.98 -3.36
C GLN A 111 -2.87 -8.77 -2.21
N PRO A 112 -4.19 -9.06 -2.25
CA PRO A 112 -4.88 -9.77 -1.18
C PRO A 112 -4.22 -11.11 -0.79
N LEU A 113 -3.73 -11.90 -1.74
CA LEU A 113 -2.98 -13.13 -1.47
C LEU A 113 -1.73 -12.95 -0.61
N ASN A 114 -1.12 -11.77 -0.66
CA ASN A 114 0.11 -11.49 0.08
C ASN A 114 -0.14 -11.14 1.55
N ILE A 115 -1.40 -11.05 1.98
CA ILE A 115 -1.73 -10.54 3.31
C ILE A 115 -2.93 -11.23 3.98
N ASP A 116 -3.55 -12.26 3.35
CA ASP A 116 -4.71 -12.95 3.93
C ASP A 116 -4.44 -14.44 4.26
N PRO A 117 -3.99 -14.76 5.48
CA PRO A 117 -3.77 -16.14 5.89
C PRO A 117 -5.04 -16.99 6.01
N ALA A 118 -6.23 -16.38 5.92
CA ALA A 118 -7.49 -17.13 5.93
C ALA A 118 -7.78 -17.79 4.59
N GLU A 119 -7.44 -17.09 3.50
CA GLU A 119 -7.62 -17.60 2.14
C GLU A 119 -6.49 -18.58 1.77
N VAL A 120 -5.25 -18.25 2.12
CA VAL A 120 -4.08 -19.08 1.85
C VAL A 120 -3.27 -19.25 3.14
N PRO A 121 -3.37 -20.41 3.80
CA PRO A 121 -2.63 -20.64 5.05
C PRO A 121 -1.13 -20.75 4.80
N GLY A 122 -0.35 -20.26 5.77
CA GLY A 122 1.11 -20.33 5.77
C GLY A 122 1.76 -19.12 5.11
N PHE A 123 3.08 -19.13 5.11
CA PHE A 123 3.95 -18.12 4.52
C PHE A 123 4.75 -18.73 3.38
N MET A 124 4.86 -18.01 2.26
CA MET A 124 5.71 -18.36 1.13
C MET A 124 6.47 -17.11 0.66
N GLU A 125 7.80 -17.16 0.71
CA GLU A 125 8.65 -16.08 0.22
C GLU A 125 8.25 -15.61 -1.18
N GLY A 126 8.13 -14.30 -1.33
CA GLY A 126 7.80 -13.67 -2.60
C GLY A 126 6.41 -13.95 -3.14
N SER A 127 5.52 -14.55 -2.34
CA SER A 127 4.16 -14.92 -2.74
C SER A 127 3.18 -14.82 -1.57
N TYR A 128 2.65 -15.96 -1.10
CA TYR A 128 1.57 -15.99 -0.12
C TYR A 128 1.97 -15.40 1.23
N ASN A 129 1.15 -14.47 1.73
CA ASN A 129 1.32 -13.83 3.03
C ASN A 129 2.68 -13.12 3.22
N ALA A 130 3.34 -12.74 2.11
CA ALA A 130 4.66 -12.12 2.13
C ALA A 130 4.67 -10.76 2.85
N TYR A 131 3.51 -10.08 2.97
CA TYR A 131 3.39 -8.84 3.71
C TYR A 131 3.08 -9.01 5.20
N VAL A 132 2.66 -10.20 5.66
CA VAL A 132 2.35 -10.43 7.08
C VAL A 132 3.48 -10.05 8.02
N PRO A 133 4.77 -10.33 7.70
CA PRO A 133 5.87 -9.87 8.55
C PRO A 133 5.99 -8.33 8.69
N LEU A 134 5.40 -7.55 7.79
CA LEU A 134 5.43 -6.09 7.84
C LEU A 134 4.23 -5.47 8.59
N VAL A 135 3.23 -6.29 8.92
CA VAL A 135 1.98 -5.84 9.56
C VAL A 135 1.56 -6.70 10.73
N ASP A 136 2.48 -7.48 11.28
CA ASP A 136 2.20 -8.28 12.47
C ASP A 136 1.95 -7.38 13.70
N ALA A 137 1.44 -7.96 14.76
CA ALA A 137 1.08 -7.26 15.98
C ALA A 137 2.23 -6.43 16.59
N THR A 138 3.49 -6.74 16.26
CA THR A 138 4.66 -6.01 16.77
C THR A 138 5.02 -4.78 15.93
N LEU A 139 4.66 -4.78 14.64
CA LEU A 139 5.05 -3.73 13.70
C LEU A 139 3.88 -2.88 13.19
N ILE A 140 2.63 -3.34 13.34
CA ILE A 140 1.43 -2.65 12.82
C ILE A 140 1.31 -1.20 13.30
N ASN A 141 1.83 -0.89 14.47
CA ASN A 141 1.83 0.48 15.00
C ASN A 141 2.77 1.41 14.22
N CYS A 142 3.75 0.88 13.50
CA CYS A 142 4.63 1.66 12.62
C CYS A 142 3.98 1.94 11.25
N VAL A 143 2.92 1.22 10.89
CA VAL A 143 2.24 1.34 9.60
C VAL A 143 1.02 2.25 9.76
N ASN A 144 0.86 3.21 8.85
CA ASN A 144 -0.28 4.12 8.84
C ASN A 144 -1.45 3.53 8.04
N TYR A 145 -1.17 2.98 6.85
CA TYR A 145 -2.20 2.46 5.96
C TYR A 145 -1.75 1.15 5.30
N VAL A 146 -2.70 0.24 5.18
CA VAL A 146 -2.57 -1.00 4.40
C VAL A 146 -3.66 -0.96 3.34
N ALA A 147 -3.26 -0.90 2.07
CA ALA A 147 -4.17 -0.69 0.94
C ALA A 147 -4.24 -1.93 0.02
N PRO A 148 -4.97 -3.01 0.39
CA PRO A 148 -5.09 -4.18 -0.47
C PRO A 148 -5.66 -3.81 -1.84
N GLN A 149 -4.97 -4.27 -2.91
CA GLN A 149 -5.35 -4.01 -4.29
C GLN A 149 -6.52 -4.93 -4.71
N LEU A 150 -7.74 -4.40 -4.84
CA LEU A 150 -8.92 -5.16 -5.28
C LEU A 150 -9.03 -5.23 -6.81
N TYR A 151 -7.92 -5.15 -7.51
CA TYR A 151 -7.82 -5.20 -8.97
C TYR A 151 -6.63 -6.06 -9.40
N ASN A 152 -6.64 -6.53 -10.64
CA ASN A 152 -5.60 -7.39 -11.22
C ASN A 152 -5.27 -8.62 -10.35
N ASN A 153 -6.24 -9.13 -9.62
CA ASN A 153 -6.05 -10.16 -8.63
C ASN A 153 -6.64 -11.48 -9.12
N PRO A 154 -5.90 -12.60 -9.05
CA PRO A 154 -6.42 -13.91 -9.42
C PRO A 154 -7.51 -14.44 -8.47
N MET A 155 -7.62 -13.88 -7.26
CA MET A 155 -8.66 -14.26 -6.30
C MET A 155 -9.68 -13.14 -6.12
N PRO A 156 -10.89 -13.30 -6.64
CA PRO A 156 -11.95 -12.31 -6.48
C PRO A 156 -12.39 -12.25 -5.02
N LEU A 157 -12.32 -11.06 -4.41
CA LEU A 157 -12.87 -10.81 -3.08
C LEU A 157 -14.37 -10.57 -3.18
N HIS A 158 -15.16 -11.62 -2.94
CA HIS A 158 -16.61 -11.55 -3.02
C HIS A 158 -17.29 -10.90 -1.80
N ASN A 159 -16.56 -10.81 -0.68
CA ASN A 159 -17.11 -10.30 0.57
C ASN A 159 -16.06 -9.50 1.36
N LEU A 160 -16.03 -8.19 1.14
CA LEU A 160 -15.11 -7.28 1.84
C LEU A 160 -15.29 -7.28 3.35
N THR A 161 -16.51 -7.46 3.85
CA THR A 161 -16.77 -7.53 5.29
C THR A 161 -16.09 -8.75 5.92
N ALA A 162 -16.18 -9.92 5.27
CA ALA A 162 -15.47 -11.12 5.72
C ALA A 162 -13.95 -10.96 5.62
N TYR A 163 -13.46 -10.29 4.59
CA TYR A 163 -12.03 -9.98 4.43
C TYR A 163 -11.52 -9.08 5.56
N ILE A 164 -12.24 -8.01 5.89
CA ILE A 164 -11.93 -7.14 7.03
C ILE A 164 -11.89 -7.94 8.33
N GLN A 165 -12.90 -8.78 8.57
CA GLN A 165 -12.93 -9.65 9.76
C GLN A 165 -11.73 -10.59 9.81
N SER A 166 -11.33 -11.16 8.68
CA SER A 166 -10.13 -12.00 8.58
C SER A 166 -8.86 -11.22 8.98
N MET A 167 -8.69 -9.99 8.50
CA MET A 167 -7.56 -9.14 8.85
C MET A 167 -7.51 -8.79 10.34
N GLN A 168 -8.65 -8.72 11.01
CA GLN A 168 -8.77 -8.33 12.42
C GLN A 168 -8.68 -9.50 13.41
N GLN A 169 -8.90 -10.75 12.97
CA GLN A 169 -9.10 -11.91 13.85
C GLN A 169 -7.83 -12.49 14.48
N GLY A 170 -6.68 -11.88 14.31
CA GLY A 170 -5.43 -12.40 14.89
C GLY A 170 -4.97 -13.72 14.26
N ARG A 171 -5.08 -13.86 12.94
CA ARG A 171 -4.57 -15.02 12.20
C ARG A 171 -3.06 -15.09 12.30
N SER A 172 -2.53 -16.32 12.38
CA SER A 172 -1.09 -16.55 12.54
C SER A 172 -0.48 -17.23 11.34
N VAL A 173 0.74 -16.83 11.01
CA VAL A 173 1.63 -17.53 10.08
C VAL A 173 2.96 -17.80 10.77
N THR A 174 3.68 -18.84 10.36
CA THR A 174 5.06 -19.08 10.79
C THR A 174 5.99 -18.43 9.76
N TRP A 175 6.83 -17.51 10.22
CA TRP A 175 7.86 -16.87 9.43
C TRP A 175 9.16 -16.84 10.20
N ASP A 176 10.27 -17.21 9.56
CA ASP A 176 11.62 -17.17 10.14
C ASP A 176 11.71 -17.90 11.50
N GLY A 177 11.00 -19.04 11.63
CA GLY A 177 10.94 -19.83 12.85
C GLY A 177 10.03 -19.28 13.96
N HIS A 178 9.34 -18.18 13.73
CA HIS A 178 8.47 -17.53 14.71
C HIS A 178 7.02 -17.48 14.23
N ALA A 179 6.08 -17.62 15.16
CA ALA A 179 4.68 -17.37 14.88
C ALA A 179 4.43 -15.83 14.87
N LEU A 180 3.94 -15.32 13.74
CA LEU A 180 3.48 -13.95 13.60
C LEU A 180 1.96 -13.91 13.62
N THR A 181 1.39 -12.94 14.28
CA THR A 181 -0.06 -12.74 14.34
C THR A 181 -0.46 -11.51 13.55
N LEU A 182 -1.24 -11.74 12.49
CA LEU A 182 -1.86 -10.67 11.72
C LEU A 182 -3.09 -10.15 12.48
N SER A 183 -3.10 -8.86 12.78
CA SER A 183 -4.27 -8.18 13.35
C SER A 183 -4.20 -6.70 12.94
N ILE A 184 -4.88 -6.35 11.83
CA ILE A 184 -4.87 -5.00 11.29
C ILE A 184 -6.14 -4.28 11.77
N PRO A 185 -6.02 -3.16 12.49
CA PRO A 185 -7.15 -2.31 12.83
C PRO A 185 -7.89 -1.82 11.57
N SER A 186 -9.23 -1.76 11.62
CA SER A 186 -10.02 -1.35 10.44
C SER A 186 -9.68 0.05 9.94
N ASP A 187 -9.41 0.98 10.83
CA ASP A 187 -9.02 2.35 10.50
C ASP A 187 -7.67 2.48 9.76
N LYS A 188 -6.88 1.39 9.71
CA LYS A 188 -5.67 1.30 8.89
C LYS A 188 -5.90 0.63 7.53
N LEU A 189 -7.06 0.00 7.30
CA LEU A 189 -7.39 -0.63 6.02
C LEU A 189 -7.96 0.40 5.05
N VAL A 190 -7.33 0.50 3.87
CA VAL A 190 -7.72 1.42 2.78
C VAL A 190 -7.82 0.62 1.50
N PHE A 191 -9.03 0.26 1.06
CA PHE A 191 -9.17 -0.61 -0.10
C PHE A 191 -8.89 0.09 -1.42
N GLY A 192 -8.06 -0.57 -2.26
CA GLY A 192 -7.65 -0.05 -3.56
C GLY A 192 -8.54 -0.51 -4.71
N TYR A 193 -9.04 0.45 -5.50
CA TYR A 193 -9.89 0.21 -6.65
C TYR A 193 -9.30 0.83 -7.93
N PRO A 194 -9.63 0.31 -9.13
CA PRO A 194 -9.24 0.97 -10.37
C PRO A 194 -10.11 2.21 -10.60
N ALA A 195 -9.50 3.33 -10.96
CA ALA A 195 -10.22 4.59 -11.21
C ALA A 195 -11.11 4.55 -12.46
N ALA A 196 -10.80 3.65 -13.39
CA ALA A 196 -11.55 3.46 -14.63
C ALA A 196 -11.35 2.04 -15.14
N LYS A 197 -12.23 1.58 -16.01
CA LYS A 197 -12.19 0.24 -16.61
C LYS A 197 -10.84 -0.11 -17.26
N GLY A 198 -10.16 0.86 -17.85
CA GLY A 198 -8.85 0.67 -18.49
C GLY A 198 -7.68 0.62 -17.48
N ALA A 199 -7.88 1.04 -16.25
CA ALA A 199 -6.84 1.11 -15.23
C ALA A 199 -6.37 -0.28 -14.77
N ALA A 200 -7.25 -1.29 -14.84
CA ALA A 200 -6.97 -2.65 -14.42
C ALA A 200 -7.56 -3.67 -15.42
N PRO A 201 -7.00 -3.78 -16.63
CA PRO A 201 -7.61 -4.57 -17.71
C PRO A 201 -7.54 -6.08 -17.50
N ALA A 202 -6.65 -6.57 -16.67
CA ALA A 202 -6.39 -8.00 -16.47
C ALA A 202 -7.13 -8.62 -15.28
N GLY A 203 -7.90 -7.83 -14.51
CA GLY A 203 -8.60 -8.32 -13.32
C GLY A 203 -9.81 -9.20 -13.67
N PRO A 204 -10.18 -10.12 -12.79
CA PRO A 204 -11.48 -10.76 -12.89
C PRO A 204 -12.59 -9.71 -12.78
N SER A 205 -13.68 -9.93 -13.47
CA SER A 205 -14.84 -9.04 -13.40
C SER A 205 -15.39 -8.99 -11.99
N GLN A 206 -15.11 -7.92 -11.28
CA GLN A 206 -15.67 -7.68 -9.95
C GLN A 206 -16.80 -6.65 -10.09
N PRO A 207 -17.94 -6.82 -9.41
CA PRO A 207 -19.11 -5.95 -9.59
C PRO A 207 -18.86 -4.47 -9.28
N TRP A 208 -17.86 -4.21 -8.41
CA TRP A 208 -17.48 -2.85 -8.00
C TRP A 208 -16.22 -2.32 -8.71
N GLU A 209 -15.61 -3.12 -9.57
CA GLU A 209 -14.43 -2.78 -10.33
C GLU A 209 -14.76 -1.68 -11.33
N ALA A 210 -14.08 -0.56 -11.25
CA ALA A 210 -14.26 0.58 -12.14
C ALA A 210 -15.66 1.27 -12.15
N ASP A 211 -16.59 0.90 -11.25
CA ASP A 211 -17.83 1.64 -11.03
C ASP A 211 -17.82 2.37 -9.67
N PRO A 212 -17.47 3.66 -9.64
CA PRO A 212 -17.40 4.41 -8.41
C PRO A 212 -18.74 4.53 -7.68
N ALA A 213 -19.86 4.54 -8.39
CA ALA A 213 -21.19 4.61 -7.78
C ALA A 213 -21.51 3.32 -7.00
N ALA A 214 -21.12 2.16 -7.53
CA ALA A 214 -21.28 0.88 -6.83
C ALA A 214 -20.41 0.81 -5.57
N VAL A 215 -19.16 1.32 -5.61
CA VAL A 215 -18.28 1.42 -4.45
C VAL A 215 -18.91 2.31 -3.37
N VAL A 216 -19.40 3.50 -3.74
CA VAL A 216 -20.09 4.41 -2.81
C VAL A 216 -21.30 3.73 -2.15
N ALA A 217 -22.13 3.04 -2.93
CA ALA A 217 -23.30 2.33 -2.42
C ALA A 217 -22.89 1.21 -1.44
N GLN A 218 -21.84 0.47 -1.73
CA GLN A 218 -21.31 -0.59 -0.88
C GLN A 218 -20.81 -0.04 0.47
N TYR A 219 -20.04 1.05 0.44
CA TYR A 219 -19.55 1.69 1.66
C TYR A 219 -20.72 2.22 2.52
N ARG A 220 -21.64 2.99 1.94
CA ARG A 220 -22.80 3.54 2.65
C ARG A 220 -23.73 2.45 3.20
N GLY A 221 -23.79 1.30 2.55
CA GLY A 221 -24.59 0.14 3.01
C GLY A 221 -23.93 -0.71 4.10
N SER A 222 -22.65 -0.43 4.47
CA SER A 222 -21.90 -1.27 5.41
C SER A 222 -21.20 -0.46 6.49
N PRO A 223 -21.68 -0.50 7.75
CA PRO A 223 -20.97 0.13 8.88
C PRO A 223 -19.51 -0.36 9.03
N THR A 224 -19.24 -1.62 8.68
CA THR A 224 -17.90 -2.21 8.73
C THR A 224 -16.97 -1.53 7.72
N LEU A 225 -17.43 -1.28 6.49
CA LEU A 225 -16.66 -0.56 5.48
C LEU A 225 -16.48 0.91 5.84
N MET A 226 -17.52 1.55 6.38
CA MET A 226 -17.44 2.94 6.85
C MET A 226 -16.44 3.14 8.00
N ALA A 227 -16.13 2.09 8.75
CA ALA A 227 -15.13 2.10 9.83
C ALA A 227 -13.69 1.88 9.33
N THR A 228 -13.47 1.68 8.01
CA THR A 228 -12.13 1.57 7.44
C THR A 228 -11.46 2.94 7.28
N GLY A 229 -10.15 2.95 7.08
CA GLY A 229 -9.34 4.17 6.92
C GLY A 229 -9.61 4.94 5.63
N GLY A 230 -10.34 4.36 4.68
CA GLY A 230 -10.65 5.03 3.43
C GLY A 230 -10.64 4.15 2.20
N VAL A 231 -10.49 4.80 1.05
CA VAL A 231 -10.33 4.16 -0.26
C VAL A 231 -9.07 4.69 -0.96
N MET A 232 -8.43 3.84 -1.73
CA MET A 232 -7.32 4.17 -2.62
C MET A 232 -7.73 3.92 -4.07
N THR A 233 -7.14 4.61 -5.01
CA THR A 233 -7.38 4.33 -6.42
C THR A 233 -6.09 4.20 -7.22
N TRP A 234 -6.10 3.28 -8.17
CA TRP A 234 -5.14 3.19 -9.26
C TRP A 234 -5.81 3.68 -10.54
N SER A 235 -5.50 4.85 -11.05
CA SER A 235 -4.62 5.89 -10.50
C SER A 235 -5.21 7.26 -10.81
N ILE A 236 -4.66 8.31 -10.25
CA ILE A 236 -5.07 9.70 -10.54
C ILE A 236 -5.03 10.03 -12.04
N GLY A 237 -4.06 9.48 -12.79
CA GLY A 237 -3.99 9.66 -14.24
C GLY A 237 -5.17 9.01 -14.97
N TRP A 238 -5.60 7.83 -14.54
CA TRP A 238 -6.78 7.17 -15.08
C TRP A 238 -8.07 7.90 -14.69
N ASP A 239 -8.16 8.42 -13.48
CA ASP A 239 -9.31 9.21 -13.05
C ASP A 239 -9.42 10.51 -13.86
N ALA A 240 -8.30 11.20 -14.08
CA ALA A 240 -8.25 12.39 -14.95
C ALA A 240 -8.76 12.08 -16.37
N THR A 241 -8.36 10.96 -16.98
CA THR A 241 -8.87 10.55 -18.30
C THR A 241 -10.35 10.16 -18.29
N ASN A 242 -10.89 9.82 -17.12
CA ASN A 242 -12.30 9.50 -16.90
C ASN A 242 -13.12 10.69 -16.38
N ASN A 243 -12.62 11.91 -16.55
CA ASN A 243 -13.24 13.16 -16.10
C ASN A 243 -13.49 13.23 -14.60
N TRP A 244 -12.57 12.73 -13.79
CA TRP A 244 -12.57 12.79 -12.32
C TRP A 244 -13.75 12.10 -11.65
N LYS A 245 -14.39 11.14 -12.34
CA LYS A 245 -15.60 10.45 -11.86
C LYS A 245 -15.36 9.66 -10.57
N TRP A 246 -14.14 9.13 -10.39
CA TRP A 246 -13.80 8.39 -9.18
C TRP A 246 -13.79 9.34 -7.98
N ILE A 247 -12.98 10.37 -8.01
CA ILE A 247 -12.84 11.29 -6.87
C ILE A 247 -14.15 12.01 -6.55
N ASP A 248 -14.89 12.44 -7.58
CA ASP A 248 -16.20 13.09 -7.42
C ASP A 248 -17.21 12.18 -6.70
N ALA A 249 -17.19 10.88 -6.99
CA ALA A 249 -18.08 9.93 -6.32
C ALA A 249 -17.61 9.62 -4.90
N VAL A 250 -16.35 9.22 -4.71
CA VAL A 250 -15.88 8.69 -3.41
C VAL A 250 -15.78 9.76 -2.32
N THR A 251 -15.56 11.02 -2.66
CA THR A 251 -15.63 12.14 -1.71
C THR A 251 -17.00 12.27 -1.06
N THR A 252 -18.04 11.71 -1.68
CA THR A 252 -19.37 11.69 -1.10
C THR A 252 -19.55 10.63 -0.01
N ILE A 253 -18.64 9.66 0.12
CA ILE A 253 -18.71 8.62 1.17
C ILE A 253 -18.55 9.28 2.54
N TRP A 254 -17.59 10.19 2.68
CA TRP A 254 -17.31 10.95 3.90
C TRP A 254 -17.46 12.47 3.65
N PRO A 255 -18.68 13.01 3.69
CA PRO A 255 -18.95 14.40 3.27
C PRO A 255 -18.40 15.50 4.19
N THR A 256 -17.68 15.13 5.25
CA THR A 256 -17.13 16.05 6.26
C THR A 256 -15.61 16.01 6.39
N LEU A 257 -14.90 15.54 5.37
CA LEU A 257 -13.44 15.62 5.31
C LEU A 257 -12.96 16.99 4.83
#